data_97f2e0337fc0ed6ecf9468d0bdb91415
#
_entry.id   97f2e0337fc0ed6ecf9468d0bdb91415
#
_cell.length_a   1.000
_cell.length_b   1.000
_cell.length_c   1.000
_cell.angle_alpha   90.00
_cell.angle_beta   90.00
_cell.angle_gamma   90.00
#
_symmetry.space_group_name_H-M   'P 1'
#
loop_
_entity.id
_entity.type
_entity.pdbx_description
1 polymer ?
#
loop_
_entity_poly.entity_id
_entity_poly.type
_entity_poly.pdbx_seq_one_letter_code
_entity_poly.pdbx_strand_id
1 'polypeptide(L)'
;VLAAVARAAPETFAASDAAVPPPSPVLVVYASANPGAEEARWLAALQPGGEGRRILDGHVKDVQMVTMPSRPALEDWSEEGRLFRASLHGVRALPTVVMLDSKGRVFDWMVGGADEASLPGKVALLKEKASRVRPLTVVNDIPKGGDPREEAAAICRAMEQVPAEAWYRDYPRTMKRLEKLDCTEPSFLAAREAAHLLAKNRETASLLRESFLARDASSIRDCLVAWRKKADDPALPVAERQLLLLAMVHPLWVRLEGVLYQGAHSAESEEAFNCAIAVLEEVRDMDRSSVCGRRAHQLREELRKARLAAARYD
;
A
#
# COMPACT_ATOMS: atom_id res chain seq x y z
N VAL A 1 -78.43 -23.04 13.61
CA VAL A 1 -77.27 -23.78 13.05
C VAL A 1 -76.05 -22.86 13.15
N LEU A 2 -75.30 -22.97 14.26
CA LEU A 2 -74.09 -22.22 14.51
C LEU A 2 -72.89 -23.08 14.06
N ALA A 3 -72.15 -22.63 13.05
CA ALA A 3 -70.94 -23.26 12.61
C ALA A 3 -69.76 -22.71 13.46
N ALA A 4 -69.08 -23.62 14.17
CA ALA A 4 -67.86 -23.32 14.92
C ALA A 4 -66.69 -23.09 13.93
N VAL A 5 -66.10 -21.89 14.00
CA VAL A 5 -64.87 -21.59 13.29
C VAL A 5 -63.72 -22.00 14.23
N ALA A 6 -63.07 -23.12 13.89
CA ALA A 6 -61.82 -23.53 14.53
C ALA A 6 -60.72 -22.53 14.17
N ARG A 7 -60.22 -21.82 15.21
CA ARG A 7 -59.04 -20.98 15.13
C ARG A 7 -57.80 -21.89 15.12
N ALA A 8 -57.14 -22.00 14.01
CA ALA A 8 -55.80 -22.59 13.93
C ALA A 8 -54.82 -21.73 14.76
N ALA A 9 -54.12 -22.35 15.67
CA ALA A 9 -53.02 -21.73 16.43
C ALA A 9 -51.90 -21.36 15.45
N PRO A 10 -51.20 -20.23 15.66
CA PRO A 10 -50.08 -19.92 14.82
C PRO A 10 -48.93 -20.90 15.12
N GLU A 11 -48.54 -21.66 14.11
CA GLU A 11 -47.31 -22.45 14.17
C GLU A 11 -46.13 -21.46 14.43
N THR A 12 -45.58 -21.56 15.63
CA THR A 12 -44.28 -20.93 15.95
C THR A 12 -43.24 -21.60 15.09
N PHE A 13 -42.89 -20.97 13.99
CA PHE A 13 -41.63 -21.21 13.28
C PHE A 13 -40.49 -20.93 14.29
N ALA A 14 -39.99 -21.93 14.92
CA ALA A 14 -38.69 -21.90 15.56
C ALA A 14 -37.67 -21.70 14.43
N ALA A 15 -37.34 -20.44 14.21
CA ALA A 15 -36.19 -20.09 13.39
C ALA A 15 -34.98 -20.74 14.07
N SER A 16 -34.49 -21.81 13.50
CA SER A 16 -33.19 -22.38 13.81
C SER A 16 -32.17 -21.27 13.42
N ASP A 17 -31.83 -20.43 14.40
CA ASP A 17 -30.64 -19.59 14.38
C ASP A 17 -29.40 -20.50 14.47
N ALA A 18 -29.20 -21.31 13.47
CA ALA A 18 -27.89 -21.84 13.18
C ALA A 18 -27.07 -20.62 12.75
N ALA A 19 -26.42 -19.99 13.73
CA ALA A 19 -25.53 -18.86 13.53
C ALA A 19 -24.54 -19.25 12.41
N VAL A 20 -24.71 -18.63 11.25
CA VAL A 20 -23.75 -18.78 10.14
C VAL A 20 -22.39 -18.44 10.73
N PRO A 21 -21.43 -19.38 10.77
CA PRO A 21 -20.14 -19.11 11.38
C PRO A 21 -19.57 -17.84 10.73
N PRO A 22 -19.03 -16.90 11.51
CA PRO A 22 -18.49 -15.67 10.95
C PRO A 22 -17.47 -16.05 9.88
N PRO A 23 -17.53 -15.44 8.69
CA PRO A 23 -16.65 -15.80 7.59
C PRO A 23 -15.21 -15.59 8.04
N SER A 24 -14.44 -16.68 8.04
CA SER A 24 -13.07 -16.70 8.49
C SER A 24 -12.20 -15.71 7.71
N PRO A 25 -11.36 -14.90 8.37
CA PRO A 25 -10.51 -13.90 7.72
C PRO A 25 -9.39 -14.54 6.92
N VAL A 26 -8.83 -13.77 6.00
CA VAL A 26 -7.55 -14.05 5.32
C VAL A 26 -6.46 -13.22 5.98
N LEU A 27 -5.34 -13.84 6.30
CA LEU A 27 -4.14 -13.13 6.76
C LEU A 27 -3.20 -12.92 5.59
N VAL A 28 -2.72 -11.68 5.43
CA VAL A 28 -1.66 -11.35 4.47
C VAL A 28 -0.43 -10.92 5.25
N VAL A 29 0.63 -11.71 5.15
CA VAL A 29 1.89 -11.49 5.87
C VAL A 29 2.89 -10.85 4.92
N TYR A 30 3.22 -9.60 5.16
CA TYR A 30 4.28 -8.87 4.45
C TYR A 30 5.60 -9.07 5.17
N ALA A 31 6.59 -9.60 4.48
CA ALA A 31 7.87 -9.98 5.04
C ALA A 31 9.06 -9.43 4.24
N SER A 32 10.19 -9.29 4.88
CA SER A 32 11.44 -8.89 4.23
C SER A 32 11.97 -9.99 3.28
N ALA A 33 12.65 -9.60 2.21
CA ALA A 33 13.36 -10.56 1.35
C ALA A 33 14.51 -11.26 2.11
N ASN A 34 15.10 -10.56 3.08
CA ASN A 34 16.15 -11.06 3.95
C ASN A 34 15.72 -10.88 5.41
N PRO A 35 14.89 -11.80 5.96
CA PRO A 35 14.35 -11.67 7.30
C PRO A 35 15.43 -11.84 8.37
N GLY A 36 15.41 -11.00 9.39
CA GLY A 36 16.18 -11.21 10.61
C GLY A 36 15.69 -12.41 11.42
N ALA A 37 16.39 -12.82 12.47
CA ALA A 37 16.10 -14.04 13.22
C ALA A 37 14.66 -14.07 13.81
N GLU A 38 14.17 -12.95 14.37
CA GLU A 38 12.82 -12.84 14.92
C GLU A 38 11.76 -12.90 13.83
N GLU A 39 12.00 -12.21 12.70
CA GLU A 39 11.11 -12.26 11.54
C GLU A 39 11.06 -13.67 10.96
N ALA A 40 12.21 -14.30 10.73
CA ALA A 40 12.30 -15.66 10.19
C ALA A 40 11.55 -16.68 11.06
N ARG A 41 11.68 -16.58 12.39
CA ARG A 41 10.96 -17.44 13.35
C ARG A 41 9.45 -17.23 13.26
N TRP A 42 9.01 -15.97 13.21
CA TRP A 42 7.61 -15.60 13.06
C TRP A 42 7.02 -16.16 11.75
N LEU A 43 7.75 -15.98 10.65
CA LEU A 43 7.34 -16.49 9.34
C LEU A 43 7.23 -18.02 9.32
N ALA A 44 8.21 -18.72 9.92
CA ALA A 44 8.19 -20.17 10.02
C ALA A 44 6.99 -20.68 10.83
N ALA A 45 6.60 -19.97 11.89
CA ALA A 45 5.43 -20.33 12.68
C ALA A 45 4.11 -20.20 11.90
N LEU A 46 4.02 -19.27 10.95
CA LEU A 46 2.82 -19.01 10.15
C LEU A 46 2.77 -19.79 8.83
N GLN A 47 3.86 -20.44 8.42
CA GLN A 47 3.89 -21.30 7.24
C GLN A 47 3.08 -22.60 7.43
N PRO A 48 2.69 -23.29 6.33
CA PRO A 48 2.05 -24.61 6.44
C PRO A 48 2.87 -25.58 7.29
N GLY A 49 2.24 -26.19 8.27
CA GLY A 49 2.89 -27.09 9.23
C GLY A 49 3.53 -26.40 10.45
N GLY A 50 3.66 -25.09 10.45
CA GLY A 50 4.14 -24.31 11.58
C GLY A 50 3.18 -24.35 12.78
N GLU A 51 3.71 -24.15 13.99
CA GLU A 51 2.91 -24.19 15.22
C GLU A 51 1.83 -23.11 15.23
N GLY A 52 2.17 -21.88 14.87
CA GLY A 52 1.21 -20.76 14.78
C GLY A 52 0.11 -21.04 13.77
N ARG A 53 0.44 -21.65 12.63
CA ARG A 53 -0.56 -22.02 11.62
C ARG A 53 -1.56 -23.02 12.17
N ARG A 54 -1.11 -24.06 12.90
CA ARG A 54 -1.99 -25.07 13.53
C ARG A 54 -2.95 -24.44 14.55
N ILE A 55 -2.49 -23.45 15.32
CA ILE A 55 -3.33 -22.72 16.29
C ILE A 55 -4.39 -21.86 15.59
N LEU A 56 -4.09 -21.34 14.40
CA LEU A 56 -4.98 -20.51 13.58
C LEU A 56 -5.95 -21.33 12.74
N ASP A 57 -5.71 -22.64 12.55
CA ASP A 57 -6.59 -23.50 11.77
C ASP A 57 -8.02 -23.47 12.34
N GLY A 58 -9.00 -23.31 11.46
CA GLY A 58 -10.41 -23.11 11.82
C GLY A 58 -10.80 -21.68 12.22
N HIS A 59 -9.83 -20.80 12.48
CA HIS A 59 -10.05 -19.38 12.78
C HIS A 59 -9.78 -18.45 11.58
N VAL A 60 -8.92 -18.88 10.67
CA VAL A 60 -8.58 -18.15 9.45
C VAL A 60 -8.80 -19.03 8.22
N LYS A 61 -9.24 -18.43 7.13
CA LYS A 61 -9.47 -19.13 5.87
C LYS A 61 -8.14 -19.47 5.19
N ASP A 62 -7.22 -18.51 5.19
CA ASP A 62 -5.95 -18.60 4.47
C ASP A 62 -4.88 -17.70 5.12
N VAL A 63 -3.60 -18.04 4.89
CA VAL A 63 -2.45 -17.20 5.22
C VAL A 63 -1.59 -17.03 3.96
N GLN A 64 -1.56 -15.83 3.44
CA GLN A 64 -0.82 -15.46 2.24
C GLN A 64 0.49 -14.79 2.63
N MET A 65 1.60 -15.30 2.11
CA MET A 65 2.93 -14.72 2.34
C MET A 65 3.33 -13.83 1.17
N VAL A 66 3.69 -12.59 1.45
CA VAL A 66 4.16 -11.62 0.46
C VAL A 66 5.57 -11.18 0.84
N THR A 67 6.55 -11.65 0.10
CA THR A 67 7.93 -11.21 0.28
C THR A 67 8.14 -9.87 -0.41
N MET A 68 8.52 -8.86 0.37
CA MET A 68 8.81 -7.53 -0.13
C MET A 68 10.21 -7.49 -0.75
N PRO A 69 10.38 -6.89 -1.93
CA PRO A 69 11.66 -6.87 -2.60
C PRO A 69 12.69 -6.00 -1.86
N SER A 70 13.93 -6.47 -1.74
CA SER A 70 15.04 -5.66 -1.21
C SER A 70 15.45 -4.54 -2.18
N ARG A 71 15.23 -4.75 -3.46
CA ARG A 71 15.40 -3.75 -4.53
C ARG A 71 14.10 -3.72 -5.33
N PRO A 72 13.27 -2.70 -5.14
CA PRO A 72 12.01 -2.58 -5.86
C PRO A 72 12.24 -2.47 -7.36
N ALA A 73 11.54 -3.30 -8.13
CA ALA A 73 11.39 -3.14 -9.57
C ALA A 73 10.14 -2.31 -9.88
N LEU A 74 10.00 -1.84 -11.12
CA LEU A 74 8.87 -1.01 -11.52
C LEU A 74 7.53 -1.75 -11.36
N GLU A 75 7.52 -3.06 -11.66
CA GLU A 75 6.33 -3.92 -11.54
C GLU A 75 5.82 -3.98 -10.09
N ASP A 76 6.68 -3.82 -9.11
CA ASP A 76 6.29 -3.79 -7.70
C ASP A 76 5.45 -2.55 -7.32
N TRP A 77 5.51 -1.48 -8.14
CA TRP A 77 4.74 -0.25 -8.00
C TRP A 77 3.48 -0.21 -8.89
N SER A 78 3.27 -1.23 -9.75
CA SER A 78 2.02 -1.35 -10.50
C SER A 78 0.82 -1.57 -9.57
N GLU A 79 -0.40 -1.40 -10.05
CA GLU A 79 -1.62 -1.62 -9.25
C GLU A 79 -1.73 -3.05 -8.69
N GLU A 80 -1.08 -4.03 -9.34
CA GLU A 80 -0.99 -5.42 -8.89
C GLU A 80 0.31 -5.70 -8.12
N GLY A 81 1.21 -4.73 -8.07
CA GLY A 81 2.53 -4.85 -7.48
C GLY A 81 2.51 -4.97 -5.95
N ARG A 82 3.54 -5.60 -5.42
CA ARG A 82 3.67 -5.89 -3.98
C ARG A 82 3.75 -4.63 -3.14
N LEU A 83 4.50 -3.62 -3.58
CA LEU A 83 4.66 -2.35 -2.86
C LEU A 83 3.37 -1.54 -2.85
N PHE A 84 2.69 -1.46 -4.00
CA PHE A 84 1.42 -0.77 -4.08
C PHE A 84 0.37 -1.45 -3.19
N ARG A 85 0.26 -2.78 -3.24
CA ARG A 85 -0.65 -3.54 -2.37
C ARG A 85 -0.33 -3.35 -0.89
N ALA A 86 0.96 -3.37 -0.51
CA ALA A 86 1.39 -3.11 0.86
C ALA A 86 0.99 -1.70 1.32
N SER A 87 1.16 -0.68 0.47
CA SER A 87 0.73 0.70 0.79
C SER A 87 -0.78 0.82 0.96
N LEU A 88 -1.57 0.14 0.11
CA LEU A 88 -3.03 0.08 0.27
C LEU A 88 -3.47 -0.56 1.58
N HIS A 89 -2.68 -1.48 2.11
CA HIS A 89 -2.92 -2.15 3.39
C HIS A 89 -2.33 -1.39 4.59
N GLY A 90 -1.73 -0.22 4.38
CA GLY A 90 -1.12 0.59 5.44
C GLY A 90 0.16 0.00 6.02
N VAL A 91 0.86 -0.85 5.28
CA VAL A 91 2.11 -1.48 5.73
C VAL A 91 3.24 -0.46 5.78
N ARG A 92 3.73 -0.16 6.99
CA ARG A 92 4.80 0.82 7.24
C ARG A 92 6.08 0.18 7.76
N ALA A 93 6.01 -1.04 8.23
CA ALA A 93 7.14 -1.80 8.77
C ALA A 93 7.00 -3.28 8.42
N LEU A 94 8.11 -4.02 8.47
CA LEU A 94 8.14 -5.47 8.22
C LEU A 94 8.68 -6.20 9.45
N PRO A 95 8.17 -7.37 9.75
CA PRO A 95 7.01 -8.00 9.14
C PRO A 95 5.70 -7.35 9.62
N THR A 96 4.67 -7.36 8.77
CA THR A 96 3.31 -6.95 9.13
C THR A 96 2.31 -8.00 8.69
N VAL A 97 1.42 -8.39 9.60
CA VAL A 97 0.26 -9.24 9.31
C VAL A 97 -0.96 -8.36 9.18
N VAL A 98 -1.60 -8.39 8.03
CA VAL A 98 -2.84 -7.66 7.73
C VAL A 98 -4.00 -8.65 7.71
N MET A 99 -5.10 -8.31 8.36
CA MET A 99 -6.29 -9.15 8.44
C MET A 99 -7.36 -8.64 7.51
N LEU A 100 -7.74 -9.48 6.55
CA LEU A 100 -8.76 -9.18 5.56
C LEU A 100 -10.04 -9.96 5.86
N ASP A 101 -11.18 -9.31 5.73
CA ASP A 101 -12.47 -9.97 5.79
C ASP A 101 -12.78 -10.76 4.51
N SER A 102 -13.93 -11.42 4.47
CA SER A 102 -14.39 -12.21 3.30
C SER A 102 -14.59 -11.38 2.02
N LYS A 103 -14.61 -10.06 2.12
CA LYS A 103 -14.69 -9.11 1.00
C LYS A 103 -13.34 -8.48 0.65
N GLY A 104 -12.25 -8.96 1.27
CA GLY A 104 -10.91 -8.42 1.06
C GLY A 104 -10.66 -7.05 1.72
N ARG A 105 -11.51 -6.62 2.67
CA ARG A 105 -11.33 -5.34 3.36
C ARG A 105 -10.45 -5.52 4.58
N VAL A 106 -9.53 -4.59 4.81
CA VAL A 106 -8.68 -4.56 6.01
C VAL A 106 -9.54 -4.23 7.23
N PHE A 107 -9.48 -5.06 8.27
CA PHE A 107 -10.18 -4.79 9.52
C PHE A 107 -9.28 -4.77 10.76
N ASP A 108 -8.08 -5.35 10.69
CA ASP A 108 -7.07 -5.27 11.75
C ASP A 108 -5.68 -5.56 11.18
N TRP A 109 -4.64 -5.34 11.96
CA TRP A 109 -3.25 -5.54 11.59
C TRP A 109 -2.36 -5.77 12.80
N MET A 110 -1.18 -6.36 12.59
CA MET A 110 -0.18 -6.58 13.63
C MET A 110 1.23 -6.46 13.06
N VAL A 111 2.09 -5.69 13.71
CA VAL A 111 3.46 -5.42 13.28
C VAL A 111 4.48 -6.16 14.16
N GLY A 112 5.61 -6.50 13.56
CA GLY A 112 6.81 -7.02 14.22
C GLY A 112 6.94 -8.54 14.21
N GLY A 113 8.20 -9.01 14.27
CA GLY A 113 8.58 -10.41 14.45
C GLY A 113 8.32 -10.92 15.87
N ALA A 114 8.72 -12.15 16.15
CA ALA A 114 8.63 -12.76 17.46
C ALA A 114 9.94 -13.50 17.79
N ASP A 115 10.47 -13.27 18.97
CA ASP A 115 11.47 -14.16 19.56
C ASP A 115 10.80 -15.45 20.11
N GLU A 116 11.60 -16.35 20.63
CA GLU A 116 11.08 -17.63 21.12
C GLU A 116 10.11 -17.46 22.30
N ALA A 117 10.39 -16.52 23.18
CA ALA A 117 9.58 -16.28 24.40
C ALA A 117 8.25 -15.59 24.06
N SER A 118 8.22 -14.67 23.09
CA SER A 118 7.04 -13.90 22.71
C SER A 118 6.16 -14.59 21.68
N LEU A 119 6.66 -15.61 20.97
CA LEU A 119 5.95 -16.28 19.88
C LEU A 119 4.55 -16.82 20.27
N PRO A 120 4.40 -17.57 21.37
CA PRO A 120 3.07 -18.09 21.75
C PRO A 120 2.06 -16.96 22.03
N GLY A 121 2.49 -15.92 22.72
CA GLY A 121 1.66 -14.74 23.02
C GLY A 121 1.24 -14.01 21.75
N LYS A 122 2.14 -13.86 20.79
CA LYS A 122 1.82 -13.22 19.48
C LYS A 122 0.83 -14.05 18.66
N VAL A 123 0.97 -15.37 18.64
CA VAL A 123 0.01 -16.25 17.95
C VAL A 123 -1.36 -16.19 18.62
N ALA A 124 -1.41 -16.19 19.96
CA ALA A 124 -2.66 -16.05 20.70
C ALA A 124 -3.34 -14.70 20.40
N LEU A 125 -2.58 -13.60 20.39
CA LEU A 125 -3.08 -12.27 20.03
C LEU A 125 -3.58 -12.24 18.59
N LEU A 126 -2.86 -12.85 17.65
CA LEU A 126 -3.28 -12.93 16.25
C LEU A 126 -4.61 -13.68 16.09
N LYS A 127 -4.78 -14.80 16.82
CA LYS A 127 -6.03 -15.55 16.88
C LYS A 127 -7.16 -14.72 17.46
N GLU A 128 -6.93 -14.02 18.57
CA GLU A 128 -7.91 -13.12 19.19
C GLU A 128 -8.35 -12.05 18.21
N LYS A 129 -7.39 -11.36 17.56
CA LYS A 129 -7.67 -10.32 16.57
C LYS A 129 -8.46 -10.87 15.36
N ALA A 130 -8.11 -12.05 14.86
CA ALA A 130 -8.82 -12.69 13.75
C ALA A 130 -10.29 -13.04 14.11
N SER A 131 -10.58 -13.24 15.38
CA SER A 131 -11.92 -13.56 15.90
C SER A 131 -12.76 -12.34 16.30
N ARG A 132 -12.19 -11.13 16.27
CA ARG A 132 -12.89 -9.90 16.69
C ARG A 132 -14.02 -9.51 15.75
N VAL A 133 -15.02 -8.84 16.35
CA VAL A 133 -16.12 -8.20 15.61
C VAL A 133 -15.52 -7.10 14.71
N ARG A 134 -15.98 -7.04 13.48
CA ARG A 134 -15.45 -6.12 12.48
C ARG A 134 -15.89 -4.69 12.76
N PRO A 135 -15.02 -3.69 12.50
CA PRO A 135 -15.37 -2.28 12.68
C PRO A 135 -16.65 -1.87 11.97
N LEU A 136 -16.93 -2.44 10.78
CA LEU A 136 -18.14 -2.13 10.01
C LEU A 136 -19.44 -2.51 10.74
N THR A 137 -19.47 -3.65 11.45
CA THR A 137 -20.64 -4.05 12.25
C THR A 137 -20.83 -3.08 13.41
N VAL A 138 -19.75 -2.76 14.13
CA VAL A 138 -19.78 -1.80 15.25
C VAL A 138 -20.24 -0.42 14.79
N VAL A 139 -19.76 0.06 13.64
CA VAL A 139 -20.16 1.36 13.07
C VAL A 139 -21.65 1.40 12.72
N ASN A 140 -22.23 0.30 12.25
CA ASN A 140 -23.66 0.24 11.91
C ASN A 140 -24.55 0.29 13.17
N ASP A 141 -24.01 -0.15 14.32
CA ASP A 141 -24.71 -0.15 15.60
C ASP A 141 -24.66 1.23 16.32
N ILE A 142 -23.84 2.16 15.82
CA ILE A 142 -23.76 3.52 16.35
C ILE A 142 -25.03 4.30 16.00
N PRO A 143 -25.80 4.80 17.00
CA PRO A 143 -27.02 5.54 16.76
C PRO A 143 -26.80 6.75 15.85
N LYS A 144 -27.82 7.06 15.05
CA LYS A 144 -27.83 8.22 14.15
C LYS A 144 -28.70 9.32 14.78
N GLY A 145 -28.29 10.58 14.63
CA GLY A 145 -29.12 11.72 15.03
C GLY A 145 -28.94 12.22 16.47
N GLY A 146 -27.86 11.78 17.13
CA GLY A 146 -27.36 12.39 18.37
C GLY A 146 -26.51 13.63 18.12
N ASP A 147 -25.64 13.99 19.08
CA ASP A 147 -24.63 15.02 18.88
C ASP A 147 -23.69 14.60 17.74
N PRO A 148 -23.55 15.40 16.67
CA PRO A 148 -22.68 15.06 15.54
C PRO A 148 -21.23 14.80 15.94
N ARG A 149 -20.71 15.48 16.96
CA ARG A 149 -19.34 15.30 17.44
C ARG A 149 -19.17 13.97 18.18
N GLU A 150 -20.14 13.61 19.03
CA GLU A 150 -20.12 12.34 19.74
C GLU A 150 -20.27 11.15 18.77
N GLU A 151 -21.15 11.31 17.78
CA GLU A 151 -21.35 10.33 16.72
C GLU A 151 -20.04 10.13 15.92
N ALA A 152 -19.39 11.21 15.50
CA ALA A 152 -18.12 11.16 14.78
C ALA A 152 -17.01 10.50 15.59
N ALA A 153 -16.86 10.89 16.86
CA ALA A 153 -15.87 10.30 17.76
C ALA A 153 -16.12 8.80 18.01
N ALA A 154 -17.38 8.39 18.13
CA ALA A 154 -17.73 6.98 18.28
C ALA A 154 -17.37 6.15 17.04
N ILE A 155 -17.64 6.69 15.84
CA ILE A 155 -17.24 6.04 14.58
C ILE A 155 -15.72 5.94 14.49
N CYS A 156 -15.00 7.00 14.80
CA CYS A 156 -13.53 7.00 14.75
C CYS A 156 -12.94 5.96 15.71
N ARG A 157 -13.44 5.89 16.95
CA ARG A 157 -13.02 4.84 17.91
C ARG A 157 -13.28 3.41 17.38
N ALA A 158 -14.43 3.18 16.75
CA ALA A 158 -14.73 1.89 16.15
C ALA A 158 -13.80 1.53 14.99
N MET A 159 -13.20 2.54 14.34
CA MET A 159 -12.29 2.38 13.20
C MET A 159 -10.80 2.39 13.59
N GLU A 160 -10.45 2.58 14.87
CA GLU A 160 -9.04 2.67 15.32
C GLU A 160 -8.15 1.50 14.92
N GLN A 161 -8.74 0.30 14.78
CA GLN A 161 -8.02 -0.92 14.38
C GLN A 161 -7.77 -1.00 12.88
N VAL A 162 -8.37 -0.12 12.09
CA VAL A 162 -8.21 -0.09 10.63
C VAL A 162 -7.14 0.94 10.29
N PRO A 163 -6.09 0.59 9.53
CA PRO A 163 -5.09 1.56 9.09
C PRO A 163 -5.74 2.66 8.24
N ALA A 164 -5.28 3.90 8.42
CA ALA A 164 -5.82 5.09 7.79
C ALA A 164 -5.96 4.96 6.25
N GLU A 165 -4.98 4.31 5.62
CA GLU A 165 -4.91 4.06 4.19
C GLU A 165 -6.09 3.21 3.65
N ALA A 166 -6.66 2.36 4.52
CA ALA A 166 -7.76 1.48 4.13
C ALA A 166 -9.15 2.11 4.33
N TRP A 167 -9.27 3.19 5.10
CA TRP A 167 -10.57 3.75 5.48
C TRP A 167 -11.42 4.12 4.25
N TYR A 168 -10.93 4.95 3.35
CA TYR A 168 -11.68 5.40 2.17
C TYR A 168 -11.94 4.29 1.15
N ARG A 169 -10.99 3.38 1.00
CA ARG A 169 -11.12 2.25 0.07
C ARG A 169 -12.12 1.22 0.55
N ASP A 170 -12.00 0.80 1.82
CA ASP A 170 -12.70 -0.37 2.34
C ASP A 170 -14.03 0.00 3.02
N TYR A 171 -14.14 1.24 3.51
CA TYR A 171 -15.30 1.73 4.27
C TYR A 171 -15.88 3.04 3.71
N PRO A 172 -16.12 3.15 2.39
CA PRO A 172 -16.54 4.41 1.76
C PRO A 172 -17.85 4.98 2.31
N ARG A 173 -18.78 4.10 2.74
CA ARG A 173 -20.04 4.55 3.35
C ARG A 173 -19.83 5.19 4.73
N THR A 174 -18.90 4.66 5.50
CA THR A 174 -18.52 5.21 6.80
C THR A 174 -17.84 6.56 6.63
N MET A 175 -16.93 6.68 5.67
CA MET A 175 -16.25 7.94 5.38
C MET A 175 -17.24 9.03 4.93
N LYS A 176 -18.17 8.68 4.03
CA LYS A 176 -19.25 9.59 3.61
C LYS A 176 -20.17 10.03 4.75
N ARG A 177 -20.36 9.19 5.79
CA ARG A 177 -21.09 9.56 7.00
C ARG A 177 -20.28 10.55 7.83
N LEU A 178 -18.99 10.31 8.06
CA LEU A 178 -18.08 11.21 8.76
C LEU A 178 -17.96 12.58 8.08
N GLU A 179 -17.89 12.62 6.76
CA GLU A 179 -17.87 13.86 5.98
C GLU A 179 -19.14 14.69 6.19
N LYS A 180 -20.30 14.02 6.28
CA LYS A 180 -21.58 14.72 6.56
C LYS A 180 -21.70 15.22 7.98
N LEU A 181 -20.95 14.65 8.91
CA LEU A 181 -20.88 15.08 10.32
C LEU A 181 -19.87 16.22 10.52
N ASP A 182 -19.22 16.70 9.44
CA ASP A 182 -18.12 17.69 9.52
C ASP A 182 -17.06 17.28 10.56
N CYS A 183 -16.59 16.04 10.44
CA CYS A 183 -15.72 15.40 11.41
C CYS A 183 -14.32 16.02 11.42
N THR A 184 -13.88 16.47 12.58
CA THR A 184 -12.54 17.02 12.83
C THR A 184 -11.63 16.08 13.63
N GLU A 185 -12.07 14.84 13.88
CA GLU A 185 -11.28 13.86 14.62
C GLU A 185 -9.93 13.58 13.92
N PRO A 186 -8.81 13.58 14.66
CA PRO A 186 -7.47 13.42 14.08
C PRO A 186 -7.30 12.15 13.25
N SER A 187 -7.92 11.05 13.66
CA SER A 187 -7.88 9.76 12.93
C SER A 187 -8.60 9.84 11.58
N PHE A 188 -9.72 10.56 11.49
CA PHE A 188 -10.41 10.82 10.23
C PHE A 188 -9.59 11.72 9.30
N LEU A 189 -8.99 12.79 9.84
CA LEU A 189 -8.15 13.68 9.06
C LEU A 189 -6.91 12.94 8.52
N ALA A 190 -6.29 12.10 9.34
CA ALA A 190 -5.18 11.23 8.89
C ALA A 190 -5.61 10.25 7.79
N ALA A 191 -6.80 9.67 7.88
CA ALA A 191 -7.32 8.77 6.84
C ALA A 191 -7.59 9.52 5.52
N ARG A 192 -8.10 10.75 5.60
CA ARG A 192 -8.30 11.62 4.43
C ARG A 192 -6.99 11.99 3.76
N GLU A 193 -5.99 12.35 4.55
CA GLU A 193 -4.65 12.63 4.05
C GLU A 193 -4.00 11.40 3.40
N ALA A 194 -4.09 10.24 4.06
CA ALA A 194 -3.59 8.98 3.51
C ALA A 194 -4.27 8.63 2.18
N ALA A 195 -5.59 8.81 2.06
CA ALA A 195 -6.31 8.58 0.82
C ALA A 195 -5.83 9.53 -0.31
N HIS A 196 -5.56 10.79 0.03
CA HIS A 196 -5.03 11.75 -0.92
C HIS A 196 -3.63 11.38 -1.40
N LEU A 197 -2.74 10.96 -0.49
CA LEU A 197 -1.40 10.46 -0.83
C LEU A 197 -1.46 9.22 -1.71
N LEU A 198 -2.35 8.28 -1.41
CA LEU A 198 -2.54 7.09 -2.24
C LEU A 198 -3.05 7.41 -3.64
N ALA A 199 -3.96 8.39 -3.77
CA ALA A 199 -4.41 8.86 -5.09
C ALA A 199 -3.25 9.47 -5.89
N LYS A 200 -2.41 10.29 -5.25
CA LYS A 200 -1.18 10.83 -5.85
C LYS A 200 -0.20 9.72 -6.26
N ASN A 201 -0.01 8.72 -5.41
CA ASN A 201 0.88 7.59 -5.70
C ASN A 201 0.40 6.76 -6.89
N ARG A 202 -0.93 6.58 -7.03
CA ARG A 202 -1.53 5.93 -8.22
C ARG A 202 -1.23 6.69 -9.50
N GLU A 203 -1.44 7.99 -9.47
CA GLU A 203 -1.12 8.85 -10.62
C GLU A 203 0.37 8.77 -10.97
N THR A 204 1.23 8.78 -9.96
CA THR A 204 2.68 8.63 -10.11
C THR A 204 3.05 7.24 -10.67
N ALA A 205 2.45 6.19 -10.16
CA ALA A 205 2.65 4.83 -10.66
C ALA A 205 2.16 4.67 -12.12
N SER A 206 1.04 5.30 -12.48
CA SER A 206 0.56 5.33 -13.87
C SER A 206 1.55 6.01 -14.80
N LEU A 207 2.04 7.19 -14.41
CA LEU A 207 3.05 7.91 -15.19
C LEU A 207 4.35 7.11 -15.35
N LEU A 208 4.82 6.44 -14.28
CA LEU A 208 5.99 5.55 -14.33
C LEU A 208 5.77 4.41 -15.33
N ARG A 209 4.61 3.76 -15.28
CA ARG A 209 4.25 2.70 -16.19
C ARG A 209 4.21 3.17 -17.64
N GLU A 210 3.56 4.28 -17.90
CA GLU A 210 3.50 4.90 -19.23
C GLU A 210 4.89 5.23 -19.76
N SER A 211 5.75 5.82 -18.94
CA SER A 211 7.14 6.13 -19.29
C SER A 211 7.96 4.88 -19.62
N PHE A 212 7.74 3.79 -18.88
CA PHE A 212 8.45 2.53 -19.11
C PHE A 212 7.99 1.81 -20.37
N LEU A 213 6.71 1.93 -20.71
CA LEU A 213 6.13 1.34 -21.93
C LEU A 213 6.40 2.20 -23.17
N ALA A 214 6.80 3.44 -23.02
CA ALA A 214 7.12 4.35 -24.11
C ALA A 214 8.39 3.87 -24.83
N ARG A 215 8.25 3.41 -26.08
CA ARG A 215 9.36 2.85 -26.86
C ARG A 215 9.87 3.80 -27.95
N ASP A 216 9.05 4.73 -28.38
CA ASP A 216 9.40 5.73 -29.39
C ASP A 216 9.71 7.09 -28.76
N ALA A 217 10.45 7.92 -29.51
CA ALA A 217 10.91 9.21 -29.04
C ALA A 217 9.78 10.19 -28.69
N SER A 218 8.64 10.10 -29.39
CA SER A 218 7.46 10.95 -29.11
C SER A 218 6.83 10.59 -27.78
N SER A 219 6.53 9.32 -27.58
CA SER A 219 5.95 8.80 -26.33
C SER A 219 6.83 9.09 -25.10
N ILE A 220 8.16 8.97 -25.25
CA ILE A 220 9.11 9.33 -24.18
C ILE A 220 9.05 10.81 -23.87
N ARG A 221 9.00 11.67 -24.90
CA ARG A 221 8.93 13.12 -24.73
C ARG A 221 7.65 13.53 -24.02
N ASP A 222 6.51 12.97 -24.40
CA ASP A 222 5.21 13.25 -23.79
C ASP A 222 5.21 12.86 -22.30
N CYS A 223 5.76 11.71 -21.97
CA CYS A 223 5.96 11.27 -20.59
C CYS A 223 6.84 12.24 -19.79
N LEU A 224 7.98 12.67 -20.37
CA LEU A 224 8.88 13.61 -19.68
C LEU A 224 8.20 14.96 -19.43
N VAL A 225 7.40 15.46 -20.38
CA VAL A 225 6.61 16.68 -20.20
C VAL A 225 5.59 16.53 -19.06
N ALA A 226 4.86 15.41 -19.02
CA ALA A 226 3.90 15.13 -17.95
C ALA A 226 4.58 15.04 -16.57
N TRP A 227 5.72 14.38 -16.49
CA TRP A 227 6.53 14.30 -15.26
C TRP A 227 7.01 15.66 -14.81
N ARG A 228 7.56 16.44 -15.74
CA ARG A 228 8.06 17.77 -15.43
C ARG A 228 6.96 18.67 -14.90
N LYS A 229 5.82 18.72 -15.60
CA LYS A 229 4.66 19.49 -15.17
C LYS A 229 4.22 19.13 -13.74
N LYS A 230 4.26 17.84 -13.39
CA LYS A 230 3.91 17.40 -12.05
C LYS A 230 4.99 17.76 -11.02
N ALA A 231 6.26 17.59 -11.35
CA ALA A 231 7.39 17.91 -10.46
C ALA A 231 7.52 19.43 -10.20
N ASP A 232 7.07 20.26 -11.11
CA ASP A 232 7.11 21.72 -10.99
C ASP A 232 5.94 22.30 -10.16
N ASP A 233 5.00 21.47 -9.69
CA ASP A 233 3.93 21.90 -8.81
C ASP A 233 4.51 22.43 -7.48
N PRO A 234 4.37 23.74 -7.18
CA PRO A 234 4.91 24.35 -5.98
C PRO A 234 4.25 23.85 -4.69
N ALA A 235 3.07 23.24 -4.79
CA ALA A 235 2.35 22.66 -3.65
C ALA A 235 2.97 21.32 -3.21
N LEU A 236 3.83 20.69 -4.04
CA LEU A 236 4.48 19.45 -3.68
C LEU A 236 5.66 19.67 -2.73
N PRO A 237 5.77 18.83 -1.66
CA PRO A 237 6.95 18.80 -0.81
C PRO A 237 8.23 18.54 -1.62
N VAL A 238 9.36 19.10 -1.19
CA VAL A 238 10.65 18.94 -1.87
C VAL A 238 11.02 17.48 -2.08
N ALA A 239 10.78 16.62 -1.07
CA ALA A 239 11.06 15.19 -1.17
C ALA A 239 10.25 14.48 -2.27
N GLU A 240 8.98 14.85 -2.45
CA GLU A 240 8.13 14.31 -3.51
C GLU A 240 8.58 14.80 -4.89
N ARG A 241 8.93 16.08 -5.02
CA ARG A 241 9.48 16.66 -6.25
C ARG A 241 10.78 15.96 -6.64
N GLN A 242 11.68 15.73 -5.69
CA GLN A 242 12.92 14.99 -5.90
C GLN A 242 12.65 13.56 -6.40
N LEU A 243 11.68 12.86 -5.81
CA LEU A 243 11.32 11.51 -6.21
C LEU A 243 10.78 11.47 -7.65
N LEU A 244 9.89 12.39 -8.01
CA LEU A 244 9.34 12.51 -9.34
C LEU A 244 10.43 12.78 -10.39
N LEU A 245 11.34 13.70 -10.11
CA LEU A 245 12.45 14.03 -11.01
C LEU A 245 13.43 12.85 -11.17
N LEU A 246 13.74 12.12 -10.08
CA LEU A 246 14.53 10.88 -10.18
C LEU A 246 13.85 9.84 -11.08
N ALA A 247 12.52 9.71 -10.99
CA ALA A 247 11.78 8.77 -11.82
C ALA A 247 11.83 9.15 -13.31
N MET A 248 11.96 10.45 -13.67
CA MET A 248 12.17 10.88 -15.05
C MET A 248 13.50 10.37 -15.64
N VAL A 249 14.50 10.16 -14.81
CA VAL A 249 15.82 9.71 -15.29
C VAL A 249 15.77 8.27 -15.79
N HIS A 250 14.86 7.44 -15.27
CA HIS A 250 14.80 6.03 -15.60
C HIS A 250 14.55 5.74 -17.09
N PRO A 251 13.54 6.29 -17.78
CA PRO A 251 13.35 6.08 -19.21
C PRO A 251 14.50 6.65 -20.05
N LEU A 252 15.13 7.73 -19.59
CA LEU A 252 16.34 8.28 -20.23
C LEU A 252 17.53 7.32 -20.07
N TRP A 253 17.67 6.69 -18.89
CA TRP A 253 18.73 5.72 -18.60
C TRP A 253 18.63 4.48 -19.50
N VAL A 254 17.44 3.88 -19.61
CA VAL A 254 17.22 2.70 -20.47
C VAL A 254 17.61 2.98 -21.92
N ARG A 255 17.31 4.18 -22.39
CA ARG A 255 17.70 4.63 -23.75
C ARG A 255 19.21 4.83 -23.86
N LEU A 256 19.86 5.37 -22.83
CA LEU A 256 21.31 5.57 -22.77
C LEU A 256 22.07 4.26 -22.65
N GLU A 257 21.59 3.26 -21.92
CA GLU A 257 22.24 1.93 -21.86
C GLU A 257 22.36 1.31 -23.23
N GLY A 258 21.29 1.33 -24.04
CA GLY A 258 21.34 0.82 -25.42
C GLY A 258 22.41 1.50 -26.26
N VAL A 259 22.64 2.79 -26.07
CA VAL A 259 23.63 3.59 -26.81
C VAL A 259 25.04 3.39 -26.27
N LEU A 260 25.22 3.41 -24.96
CA LEU A 260 26.52 3.25 -24.30
C LEU A 260 27.12 1.86 -24.53
N TYR A 261 26.28 0.82 -24.66
CA TYR A 261 26.73 -0.54 -24.95
C TYR A 261 26.91 -0.85 -26.45
N GLN A 262 26.30 -0.05 -27.34
CA GLN A 262 26.33 -0.28 -28.78
C GLN A 262 27.28 0.64 -29.53
N GLY A 263 27.93 1.60 -28.85
CA GLY A 263 28.85 2.56 -29.44
C GLY A 263 28.22 3.53 -30.44
N ALA A 264 26.88 3.63 -30.47
CA ALA A 264 26.18 4.47 -31.42
C ALA A 264 25.95 5.88 -30.83
N HIS A 265 26.89 6.78 -31.04
CA HIS A 265 26.71 8.20 -30.73
C HIS A 265 25.75 8.87 -31.72
N SER A 266 24.49 9.06 -31.30
CA SER A 266 23.52 9.87 -32.04
C SER A 266 23.29 11.21 -31.31
N ALA A 267 22.87 12.24 -32.06
CA ALA A 267 22.48 13.52 -31.46
C ALA A 267 21.37 13.35 -30.40
N GLU A 268 20.47 12.37 -30.59
CA GLU A 268 19.40 12.06 -29.64
C GLU A 268 19.93 11.44 -28.34
N SER A 269 21.00 10.65 -28.39
CA SER A 269 21.62 10.06 -27.20
C SER A 269 22.36 11.10 -26.38
N GLU A 270 22.99 12.06 -27.04
CA GLU A 270 23.65 13.17 -26.40
C GLU A 270 22.63 14.10 -25.71
N GLU A 271 21.49 14.40 -26.35
CA GLU A 271 20.40 15.15 -25.76
C GLU A 271 19.81 14.43 -24.54
N ALA A 272 19.56 13.11 -24.63
CA ALA A 272 19.08 12.30 -23.52
C ALA A 272 20.06 12.28 -22.35
N PHE A 273 21.37 12.17 -22.62
CA PHE A 273 22.40 12.23 -21.59
C PHE A 273 22.41 13.58 -20.88
N ASN A 274 22.42 14.68 -21.64
CA ASN A 274 22.43 16.03 -21.09
C ASN A 274 21.16 16.32 -20.27
N CYS A 275 20.01 15.86 -20.72
CA CYS A 275 18.75 15.95 -19.99
C CYS A 275 18.82 15.16 -18.67
N ALA A 276 19.30 13.93 -18.68
CA ALA A 276 19.44 13.12 -17.47
C ALA A 276 20.39 13.76 -16.45
N ILE A 277 21.54 14.28 -16.90
CA ILE A 277 22.50 14.99 -16.03
C ILE A 277 21.85 16.24 -15.41
N ALA A 278 21.15 17.06 -16.20
CA ALA A 278 20.50 18.27 -15.72
C ALA A 278 19.45 17.96 -14.64
N VAL A 279 18.61 16.93 -14.86
CA VAL A 279 17.61 16.49 -13.87
C VAL A 279 18.28 16.00 -12.59
N LEU A 280 19.36 15.21 -12.69
CA LEU A 280 20.08 14.70 -11.51
C LEU A 280 20.75 15.82 -10.71
N GLU A 281 21.28 16.86 -11.38
CA GLU A 281 21.83 18.04 -10.73
C GLU A 281 20.75 18.83 -10.00
N GLU A 282 19.60 19.03 -10.62
CA GLU A 282 18.45 19.69 -9.98
C GLU A 282 17.98 18.94 -8.73
N VAL A 283 17.78 17.61 -8.81
CA VAL A 283 17.39 16.79 -7.65
C VAL A 283 18.40 16.92 -6.51
N ARG A 284 19.68 16.84 -6.83
CA ARG A 284 20.74 17.02 -5.82
C ARG A 284 20.68 18.40 -5.17
N ASP A 285 20.48 19.46 -5.96
CA ASP A 285 20.58 20.83 -5.48
C ASP A 285 19.33 21.28 -4.71
N MET A 286 18.18 20.60 -4.87
CA MET A 286 17.00 20.81 -4.02
C MET A 286 17.26 20.45 -2.55
N ASP A 287 17.86 19.30 -2.28
CA ASP A 287 18.31 18.86 -0.96
C ASP A 287 19.37 17.76 -1.09
N ARG A 288 20.64 18.15 -0.90
CA ARG A 288 21.79 17.24 -1.00
C ARG A 288 21.85 16.20 0.11
N SER A 289 21.26 16.51 1.25
CA SER A 289 21.28 15.63 2.44
C SER A 289 20.22 14.53 2.37
N SER A 290 19.18 14.70 1.57
CA SER A 290 18.11 13.74 1.39
C SER A 290 18.58 12.43 0.75
N VAL A 291 17.81 11.36 0.91
CA VAL A 291 18.09 10.08 0.23
C VAL A 291 18.08 10.26 -1.30
N CYS A 292 17.12 11.03 -1.82
CA CYS A 292 17.01 11.32 -3.25
C CYS A 292 18.20 12.15 -3.76
N GLY A 293 18.63 13.17 -3.02
CA GLY A 293 19.79 13.99 -3.38
C GLY A 293 21.10 13.19 -3.43
N ARG A 294 21.34 12.32 -2.45
CA ARG A 294 22.51 11.41 -2.46
C ARG A 294 22.44 10.42 -3.63
N ARG A 295 21.27 9.84 -3.89
CA ARG A 295 21.09 8.91 -5.03
C ARG A 295 21.29 9.61 -6.37
N ALA A 296 20.79 10.83 -6.53
CA ALA A 296 21.01 11.64 -7.72
C ALA A 296 22.50 11.92 -7.97
N HIS A 297 23.24 12.27 -6.92
CA HIS A 297 24.68 12.45 -7.03
C HIS A 297 25.38 11.14 -7.50
N GLN A 298 25.04 10.03 -6.90
CA GLN A 298 25.62 8.73 -7.27
C GLN A 298 25.32 8.36 -8.71
N LEU A 299 24.06 8.47 -9.17
CA LEU A 299 23.65 8.17 -10.54
C LEU A 299 24.36 9.08 -11.56
N ARG A 300 24.51 10.36 -11.22
CA ARG A 300 25.25 11.31 -12.05
C ARG A 300 26.71 10.87 -12.29
N GLU A 301 27.39 10.44 -11.23
CA GLU A 301 28.77 9.96 -11.34
C GLU A 301 28.87 8.64 -12.12
N GLU A 302 27.88 7.75 -11.96
CA GLU A 302 27.76 6.51 -12.75
C GLU A 302 27.60 6.82 -14.25
N LEU A 303 26.69 7.76 -14.62
CA LEU A 303 26.51 8.18 -16.00
C LEU A 303 27.77 8.80 -16.61
N ARG A 304 28.45 9.70 -15.88
CA ARG A 304 29.69 10.33 -16.36
C ARG A 304 30.79 9.31 -16.59
N LYS A 305 30.94 8.32 -15.69
CA LYS A 305 31.92 7.23 -15.85
C LYS A 305 31.60 6.37 -17.06
N ALA A 306 30.33 6.01 -17.25
CA ALA A 306 29.89 5.20 -18.40
C ALA A 306 30.18 5.91 -19.73
N ARG A 307 29.92 7.24 -19.82
CA ARG A 307 30.24 8.03 -20.99
C ARG A 307 31.74 8.10 -21.29
N LEU A 308 32.55 8.29 -20.24
CA LEU A 308 34.01 8.32 -20.39
C LEU A 308 34.57 6.95 -20.82
N ALA A 309 33.94 5.86 -20.36
CA ALA A 309 34.32 4.51 -20.82
C ALA A 309 33.96 4.28 -22.28
N ALA A 310 32.75 4.67 -22.72
CA ALA A 310 32.31 4.57 -24.11
C ALA A 310 33.25 5.35 -25.06
N ALA A 311 33.62 6.60 -24.72
CA ALA A 311 34.51 7.44 -25.52
C ALA A 311 35.96 6.92 -25.64
N ARG A 312 36.33 5.85 -24.96
CA ARG A 312 37.67 5.21 -25.09
C ARG A 312 37.68 4.07 -26.12
N TYR A 313 36.54 3.65 -26.61
CA TYR A 313 36.39 2.58 -27.60
C TYR A 313 36.08 3.11 -29.02
N ASP A 314 35.90 4.41 -29.17
CA ASP A 314 35.86 5.15 -30.45
C ASP A 314 37.29 5.67 -30.78
#